data_cd0cc5d8b26a58e042a8fe83f132ed45
#
_entry.id   cd0cc5d8b26a58e042a8fe83f132ed45
#
_cell.length_a   1.000
_cell.length_b   1.000
_cell.length_c   1.000
_cell.angle_alpha   90.00
_cell.angle_beta   90.00
_cell.angle_gamma   90.00
#
_symmetry.space_group_name_H-M   'P 1'
#
loop_
_entity.id
_entity.type
_entity.pdbx_description
1 polymer ?
#
loop_
_entity_poly.entity_id
_entity_poly.type
_entity_poly.pdbx_seq_one_letter_code
_entity_poly.pdbx_strand_id
1 'polypeptide(L)'
;MIRQSYKITALYYRIDHSSHSAMSAFCAQNQQKRLMFYAREHGLQNPKVFSDCGYSGNNTSRPAYRKLLAVIRADEVSDVVVYELSRLNRDFENQRRLLLELKAHNVTLHSIQEQIIGLDEPVFRALLKEGCE
;
A
#
# COMPACT_ATOMS: atom_id res chain seq x y z
N MET A 1 -13.68 0.90 -19.31
CA MET A 1 -13.24 0.06 -20.37
C MET A 1 -12.73 -1.28 -19.88
N ILE A 2 -12.68 -2.20 -20.76
CA ILE A 2 -12.38 -3.57 -20.43
C ILE A 2 -10.96 -3.76 -19.92
N ARG A 3 -10.00 -3.07 -20.49
CA ARG A 3 -8.62 -3.30 -20.14
C ARG A 3 -8.29 -2.98 -18.70
N GLN A 4 -9.12 -2.19 -18.02
CA GLN A 4 -8.91 -1.91 -16.61
C GLN A 4 -9.16 -3.13 -15.74
N SER A 5 -9.96 -4.06 -16.23
CA SER A 5 -10.40 -5.17 -15.39
C SER A 5 -9.30 -6.18 -15.05
N TYR A 6 -8.16 -6.16 -15.74
CA TYR A 6 -7.11 -7.11 -15.39
C TYR A 6 -6.03 -6.50 -14.48
N LYS A 7 -6.14 -5.23 -14.16
CA LYS A 7 -5.24 -4.66 -13.17
C LYS A 7 -5.72 -5.06 -11.79
N ILE A 8 -4.79 -5.19 -10.88
CA ILE A 8 -5.12 -5.66 -9.54
C ILE A 8 -5.26 -4.51 -8.57
N THR A 9 -5.98 -4.79 -7.48
CA THR A 9 -6.01 -3.94 -6.31
C THR A 9 -5.05 -4.58 -5.32
N ALA A 10 -3.94 -3.91 -5.04
CA ALA A 10 -2.94 -4.46 -4.14
C ALA A 10 -3.28 -4.09 -2.70
N LEU A 11 -3.43 -5.10 -1.86
CA LEU A 11 -3.73 -4.90 -0.45
C LEU A 11 -2.45 -5.19 0.33
N TYR A 12 -1.84 -4.16 0.87
CA TYR A 12 -0.56 -4.33 1.55
C TYR A 12 -0.67 -4.13 3.05
N TYR A 13 -0.11 -5.05 3.82
CA TYR A 13 0.02 -4.85 5.25
C TYR A 13 1.37 -5.37 5.72
N ARG A 14 1.79 -4.89 6.89
CA ARG A 14 3.07 -5.25 7.45
C ARG A 14 2.91 -5.44 8.96
N ILE A 15 3.49 -6.53 9.44
CA ILE A 15 3.52 -6.84 10.87
C ILE A 15 4.97 -6.79 11.31
N ASP A 16 5.27 -5.94 12.27
CA ASP A 16 6.64 -5.72 12.72
C ASP A 16 7.18 -6.82 13.60
N HIS A 17 6.31 -7.65 14.14
CA HIS A 17 6.72 -8.69 15.08
C HIS A 17 6.94 -10.01 14.37
N SER A 18 7.67 -10.90 15.08
CA SER A 18 7.82 -12.26 14.58
C SER A 18 6.45 -12.89 14.36
N SER A 19 6.31 -13.62 13.27
CA SER A 19 5.04 -14.24 12.92
C SER A 19 4.76 -15.50 13.71
N HIS A 20 5.63 -15.85 14.66
CA HIS A 20 5.48 -17.10 15.41
C HIS A 20 4.50 -17.00 16.58
N SER A 21 4.15 -15.81 17.02
CA SER A 21 3.22 -15.66 18.13
C SER A 21 1.78 -15.72 17.63
N ALA A 22 0.90 -16.20 18.51
CA ALA A 22 -0.53 -16.23 18.19
C ALA A 22 -1.07 -14.82 17.97
N MET A 23 -0.55 -13.86 18.71
CA MET A 23 -0.97 -12.47 18.58
C MET A 23 -0.62 -11.91 17.20
N SER A 24 0.57 -12.24 16.70
CA SER A 24 0.97 -11.77 15.37
C SER A 24 0.07 -12.36 14.29
N ALA A 25 -0.28 -13.64 14.41
CA ALA A 25 -1.16 -14.27 13.45
C ALA A 25 -2.54 -13.63 13.47
N PHE A 26 -3.04 -13.33 14.68
CA PHE A 26 -4.34 -12.68 14.82
C PHE A 26 -4.32 -11.29 14.19
N CYS A 27 -3.28 -10.52 14.43
CA CYS A 27 -3.16 -9.18 13.87
C CYS A 27 -3.09 -9.22 12.34
N ALA A 28 -2.35 -10.19 11.80
CA ALA A 28 -2.25 -10.33 10.35
C ALA A 28 -3.61 -10.61 9.73
N GLN A 29 -4.34 -11.58 10.31
CA GLN A 29 -5.66 -11.91 9.79
C GLN A 29 -6.61 -10.72 9.89
N ASN A 30 -6.54 -9.99 11.00
CA ASN A 30 -7.41 -8.86 11.22
C ASN A 30 -7.16 -7.76 10.19
N GLN A 31 -5.89 -7.46 9.91
CA GLN A 31 -5.56 -6.46 8.92
C GLN A 31 -6.00 -6.88 7.53
N GLN A 32 -5.77 -8.13 7.18
CA GLN A 32 -6.18 -8.62 5.88
C GLN A 32 -7.68 -8.50 5.69
N LYS A 33 -8.44 -8.85 6.72
CA LYS A 33 -9.90 -8.75 6.64
C LYS A 33 -10.36 -7.32 6.44
N ARG A 34 -9.72 -6.38 7.12
CA ARG A 34 -10.08 -4.97 6.97
C ARG A 34 -9.80 -4.47 5.57
N LEU A 35 -8.66 -4.86 5.02
CA LEU A 35 -8.32 -4.44 3.66
C LEU A 35 -9.27 -5.05 2.63
N MET A 36 -9.60 -6.33 2.80
CA MET A 36 -10.54 -6.98 1.89
C MET A 36 -11.92 -6.36 1.98
N PHE A 37 -12.36 -6.05 3.19
CA PHE A 37 -13.66 -5.41 3.37
C PHE A 37 -13.69 -4.05 2.70
N TYR A 38 -12.63 -3.27 2.88
CA TYR A 38 -12.55 -1.95 2.25
C TYR A 38 -12.62 -2.08 0.73
N ALA A 39 -11.86 -3.01 0.17
CA ALA A 39 -11.84 -3.19 -1.28
C ALA A 39 -13.24 -3.53 -1.80
N ARG A 40 -13.94 -4.40 -1.09
CA ARG A 40 -15.29 -4.79 -1.49
C ARG A 40 -16.24 -3.62 -1.40
N GLU A 41 -16.17 -2.85 -0.33
CA GLU A 41 -17.07 -1.72 -0.13
C GLU A 41 -16.86 -0.63 -1.16
N HIS A 42 -15.67 -0.52 -1.69
CA HIS A 42 -15.35 0.52 -2.67
C HIS A 42 -15.34 0.00 -4.11
N GLY A 43 -15.78 -1.24 -4.31
CA GLY A 43 -15.86 -1.79 -5.65
C GLY A 43 -14.52 -2.00 -6.35
N LEU A 44 -13.46 -2.15 -5.57
CA LEU A 44 -12.13 -2.37 -6.13
C LEU A 44 -12.00 -3.81 -6.60
N GLN A 45 -11.44 -4.00 -7.78
CA GLN A 45 -11.42 -5.29 -8.43
C GLN A 45 -10.10 -6.02 -8.31
N ASN A 46 -10.17 -7.35 -8.40
CA ASN A 46 -9.00 -8.22 -8.43
C ASN A 46 -8.06 -7.99 -7.24
N PRO A 47 -8.57 -8.09 -6.01
CA PRO A 47 -7.72 -7.86 -4.84
C PRO A 47 -6.66 -8.94 -4.69
N LYS A 48 -5.44 -8.51 -4.41
CA LYS A 48 -4.33 -9.42 -4.18
C LYS A 48 -3.56 -8.94 -2.96
N VAL A 49 -3.29 -9.85 -2.03
CA VAL A 49 -2.65 -9.52 -0.76
C VAL A 49 -1.13 -9.56 -0.90
N PHE A 50 -0.48 -8.53 -0.38
CA PHE A 50 0.97 -8.46 -0.26
C PHE A 50 1.27 -8.21 1.21
N SER A 51 1.98 -9.11 1.85
CA SER A 51 2.22 -8.96 3.28
C SER A 51 3.64 -9.29 3.65
N ASP A 52 4.17 -8.51 4.57
CA ASP A 52 5.49 -8.73 5.15
C ASP A 52 5.34 -8.84 6.66
N CYS A 53 5.90 -9.89 7.23
CA CYS A 53 5.85 -10.12 8.66
C CYS A 53 7.26 -10.13 9.20
N GLY A 54 7.49 -9.40 10.30
CA GLY A 54 8.79 -9.39 10.95
C GLY A 54 9.77 -8.38 10.39
N TYR A 55 9.29 -7.44 9.57
CA TYR A 55 10.16 -6.41 8.98
C TYR A 55 9.73 -5.03 9.45
N SER A 56 10.71 -4.18 9.74
CA SER A 56 10.40 -2.83 10.16
C SER A 56 10.05 -1.95 8.97
N GLY A 57 9.35 -0.86 9.23
CA GLY A 57 8.93 0.04 8.16
C GLY A 57 10.07 0.77 7.50
N ASN A 58 11.26 0.77 8.12
CA ASN A 58 12.42 1.40 7.54
C ASN A 58 13.23 0.46 6.67
N ASN A 59 12.88 -0.82 6.65
CA ASN A 59 13.61 -1.81 5.87
C ASN A 59 12.90 -2.03 4.55
N THR A 60 13.42 -1.43 3.49
CA THR A 60 12.81 -1.53 2.17
C THR A 60 13.20 -2.81 1.46
N SER A 61 13.95 -3.71 2.14
CA SER A 61 14.26 -5.02 1.56
C SER A 61 13.12 -6.02 1.70
N ARG A 62 12.01 -5.61 2.27
CA ARG A 62 10.86 -6.48 2.49
C ARG A 62 10.40 -7.14 1.20
N PRO A 63 10.27 -8.47 1.17
CA PRO A 63 9.97 -9.17 -0.09
C PRO A 63 8.64 -8.81 -0.72
N ALA A 64 7.57 -8.71 0.08
CA ALA A 64 6.27 -8.39 -0.47
C ALA A 64 6.23 -6.94 -0.96
N TYR A 65 6.87 -6.05 -0.24
CA TYR A 65 6.96 -4.65 -0.64
C TYR A 65 7.68 -4.54 -2.00
N ARG A 66 8.74 -5.31 -2.17
CA ARG A 66 9.50 -5.31 -3.43
C ARG A 66 8.66 -5.86 -4.57
N LYS A 67 7.87 -6.90 -4.30
CA LYS A 67 6.97 -7.42 -5.32
C LYS A 67 5.91 -6.39 -5.68
N LEU A 68 5.42 -5.67 -4.68
CA LEU A 68 4.44 -4.62 -4.92
C LEU A 68 5.01 -3.56 -5.85
N LEU A 69 6.23 -3.11 -5.58
CA LEU A 69 6.87 -2.14 -6.46
C LEU A 69 7.02 -2.67 -7.88
N ALA A 70 7.36 -3.95 -8.01
CA ALA A 70 7.57 -4.55 -9.32
C ALA A 70 6.28 -4.54 -10.15
N VAL A 71 5.15 -4.91 -9.53
CA VAL A 71 3.88 -4.92 -10.28
C VAL A 71 3.39 -3.51 -10.56
N ILE A 72 3.68 -2.55 -9.68
CA ILE A 72 3.34 -1.16 -9.95
C ILE A 72 4.11 -0.67 -11.17
N ARG A 73 5.39 -0.96 -11.23
CA ARG A 73 6.23 -0.54 -12.36
C ARG A 73 5.87 -1.24 -13.65
N ALA A 74 5.24 -2.40 -13.55
CA ALA A 74 4.77 -3.13 -14.73
C ALA A 74 3.38 -2.68 -15.16
N ASP A 75 2.83 -1.66 -14.53
CA ASP A 75 1.49 -1.12 -14.83
C ASP A 75 0.39 -2.15 -14.64
N GLU A 76 0.55 -3.03 -13.66
CA GLU A 76 -0.42 -4.07 -13.39
C GLU A 76 -1.32 -3.76 -12.20
N VAL A 77 -1.18 -2.58 -11.61
CA VAL A 77 -1.91 -2.20 -10.40
C VAL A 77 -2.75 -0.96 -10.67
N SER A 78 -4.02 -1.01 -10.29
CA SER A 78 -4.88 0.16 -10.38
C SER A 78 -5.02 0.89 -9.04
N ASP A 79 -5.00 0.13 -7.95
CA ASP A 79 -5.23 0.68 -6.62
C ASP A 79 -4.33 -0.02 -5.61
N VAL A 80 -3.85 0.74 -4.63
CA VAL A 80 -3.13 0.20 -3.47
C VAL A 80 -3.90 0.58 -2.23
N VAL A 81 -4.20 -0.39 -1.38
CA VAL A 81 -4.93 -0.16 -0.14
C VAL A 81 -4.04 -0.53 1.05
N VAL A 82 -3.91 0.40 1.98
CA VAL A 82 -3.20 0.15 3.23
C VAL A 82 -4.07 0.61 4.38
N TYR A 83 -3.82 0.06 5.57
CA TYR A 83 -4.56 0.49 6.73
C TYR A 83 -4.12 1.89 7.16
N GLU A 84 -2.81 2.13 7.16
CA GLU A 84 -2.27 3.46 7.44
C GLU A 84 -0.95 3.61 6.68
N LEU A 85 -0.59 4.85 6.42
CA LEU A 85 0.57 5.14 5.57
C LEU A 85 1.88 4.59 6.14
N SER A 86 2.00 4.52 7.46
CA SER A 86 3.22 4.01 8.08
C SER A 86 3.47 2.54 7.74
N ARG A 87 2.46 1.82 7.28
CA ARG A 87 2.65 0.42 6.88
C ARG A 87 3.44 0.30 5.61
N LEU A 88 3.40 1.33 4.78
CA LEU A 88 4.24 1.36 3.58
C LEU A 88 5.65 1.74 3.95
N ASN A 89 5.84 2.91 4.49
CA ASN A 89 7.15 3.42 4.88
C ASN A 89 6.98 4.40 6.02
N ARG A 90 7.84 4.29 7.03
CA ARG A 90 7.86 5.28 8.10
C ARG A 90 8.78 6.43 7.74
N ASP A 91 9.75 6.14 6.90
CA ASP A 91 10.74 7.11 6.49
C ASP A 91 10.16 8.05 5.45
N PHE A 92 10.34 9.35 5.68
CA PHE A 92 9.81 10.38 4.80
C PHE A 92 10.30 10.22 3.36
N GLU A 93 11.58 9.97 3.19
CA GLU A 93 12.16 9.89 1.87
C GLU A 93 11.63 8.69 1.08
N ASN A 94 11.53 7.54 1.72
CA ASN A 94 11.01 6.35 1.05
C ASN A 94 9.52 6.49 0.77
N GLN A 95 8.78 7.16 1.65
CA GLN A 95 7.37 7.39 1.42
C GLN A 95 7.17 8.29 0.20
N ARG A 96 7.98 9.33 0.12
CA ARG A 96 7.92 10.24 -1.00
C ARG A 96 8.24 9.53 -2.32
N ARG A 97 9.27 8.67 -2.31
CA ARG A 97 9.63 7.94 -3.52
C ARG A 97 8.49 7.04 -3.98
N LEU A 98 7.83 6.38 -3.03
CA LEU A 98 6.71 5.52 -3.39
C LEU A 98 5.57 6.32 -3.97
N LEU A 99 5.25 7.47 -3.39
CA LEU A 99 4.18 8.30 -3.90
C LEU A 99 4.46 8.77 -5.34
N LEU A 100 5.72 9.06 -5.64
CA LEU A 100 6.09 9.42 -7.01
C LEU A 100 5.89 8.26 -7.97
N GLU A 101 6.21 7.03 -7.53
CA GLU A 101 5.98 5.86 -8.36
C GLU A 101 4.49 5.67 -8.62
N LEU A 102 3.68 5.81 -7.58
CA LEU A 102 2.24 5.65 -7.73
C LEU A 102 1.68 6.68 -8.71
N LYS A 103 2.14 7.91 -8.58
CA LYS A 103 1.68 8.97 -9.45
C LYS A 103 2.09 8.72 -10.90
N ALA A 104 3.33 8.27 -11.09
CA ALA A 104 3.84 8.03 -12.43
C ALA A 104 3.06 6.93 -13.15
N HIS A 105 2.52 5.98 -12.40
CA HIS A 105 1.80 4.85 -12.98
C HIS A 105 0.29 4.94 -12.79
N ASN A 106 -0.20 6.10 -12.40
CA ASN A 106 -1.63 6.36 -12.24
C ASN A 106 -2.33 5.40 -11.28
N VAL A 107 -1.65 5.08 -10.18
CA VAL A 107 -2.19 4.20 -9.17
C VAL A 107 -2.87 5.04 -8.09
N THR A 108 -4.09 4.65 -7.70
CA THR A 108 -4.82 5.32 -6.65
C THR A 108 -4.45 4.71 -5.30
N LEU A 109 -4.01 5.55 -4.37
CA LEU A 109 -3.66 5.10 -3.02
C LEU A 109 -4.84 5.31 -2.08
N HIS A 110 -5.16 4.28 -1.31
CA HIS A 110 -6.21 4.33 -0.29
C HIS A 110 -5.57 4.05 1.06
N SER A 111 -5.77 4.95 2.01
CA SER A 111 -5.33 4.72 3.38
C SER A 111 -6.54 4.82 4.29
N ILE A 112 -6.88 3.71 4.93
CA ILE A 112 -8.12 3.60 5.69
C ILE A 112 -8.11 4.50 6.92
N GLN A 113 -7.02 4.42 7.70
CA GLN A 113 -6.93 5.15 8.96
C GLN A 113 -6.99 6.65 8.76
N GLU A 114 -6.28 7.16 7.77
CA GLU A 114 -6.26 8.59 7.49
C GLU A 114 -7.43 9.04 6.62
N GLN A 115 -8.22 8.08 6.12
CA GLN A 115 -9.37 8.38 5.25
C GLN A 115 -8.95 9.13 3.99
N ILE A 116 -7.85 8.67 3.39
CA ILE A 116 -7.30 9.31 2.21
C ILE A 116 -7.56 8.43 1.00
N ILE A 117 -8.00 9.03 -0.09
CA ILE A 117 -8.17 8.37 -1.38
C ILE A 117 -7.50 9.22 -2.44
N GLY A 118 -6.55 8.62 -3.16
CA GLY A 118 -5.88 9.32 -4.24
C GLY A 118 -4.67 10.10 -3.78
N LEU A 119 -4.04 10.80 -4.71
CA LEU A 119 -2.80 11.52 -4.44
C LEU A 119 -2.96 13.04 -4.51
N ASP A 120 -4.19 13.52 -4.59
CA ASP A 120 -4.46 14.95 -4.67
C ASP A 120 -4.70 15.56 -3.30
N GLU A 121 -4.59 14.78 -2.25
CA GLU A 121 -4.77 15.30 -0.90
C GLU A 121 -3.66 16.28 -0.56
N PRO A 122 -3.99 17.32 0.23
CA PRO A 122 -2.98 18.33 0.58
C PRO A 122 -1.72 17.76 1.21
N VAL A 123 -1.87 16.69 2.02
CA VAL A 123 -0.71 16.10 2.66
C VAL A 123 0.26 15.52 1.62
N PHE A 124 -0.27 14.90 0.56
CA PHE A 124 0.59 14.35 -0.48
C PHE A 124 1.18 15.45 -1.33
N ARG A 125 0.41 16.49 -1.61
CA ARG A 125 0.94 17.60 -2.38
C ARG A 125 2.09 18.28 -1.66
N ALA A 126 1.95 18.43 -0.35
CA ALA A 126 3.03 19.03 0.43
C ALA A 126 4.27 18.15 0.41
N LEU A 127 4.07 16.82 0.53
CA LEU A 127 5.16 15.88 0.53
C LEU A 127 5.92 15.88 -0.80
N LEU A 128 5.18 15.85 -1.89
CA LEU A 128 5.79 15.81 -3.21
C LEU A 128 6.47 17.13 -3.54
N LYS A 129 5.87 18.24 -3.10
CA LYS A 129 6.41 19.54 -3.39
C LYS A 129 7.72 19.80 -2.66
N GLU A 130 7.81 19.36 -1.41
CA GLU A 130 9.02 19.54 -0.63
C GLU A 130 10.23 18.91 -1.29
N GLY A 131 9.99 17.81 -1.98
CA GLY A 131 11.09 17.14 -2.64
C GLY A 131 11.67 17.91 -3.80
N CYS A 132 10.99 18.94 -4.26
CA CYS A 132 11.45 19.74 -5.38
C CYS A 132 12.39 20.86 -4.97
N GLU A 133 12.55 21.04 -3.70
CA GLU A 133 13.45 22.10 -3.21
C GLU A 133 14.89 21.62 -3.07
#